data_fc88e14b2757e471664b2d3dc7cde844
#
_entry.id   fc88e14b2757e471664b2d3dc7cde844
#
_cell.length_a   1.000
_cell.length_b   1.000
_cell.length_c   1.000
_cell.angle_alpha   90.00
_cell.angle_beta   90.00
_cell.angle_gamma   90.00
#
_symmetry.space_group_name_H-M   'P 1'
#
loop_
_entity.id
_entity.type
_entity.pdbx_description
1 polymer ?
#
loop_
_entity_poly.entity_id
_entity_poly.type
_entity_poly.pdbx_seq_one_letter_code
_entity_poly.pdbx_strand_id
1 'polypeptide(L)'
;MPLIIIRGAGDIASGIALRLHRSGYSIIMTDLPAPTSIRRTVCFSEALRLGLCTVEDVTAVRADGTENALSLAERGQIAVLADPEGRCIHQLRPAAVVDAILAKRNLGTAITDAPVVIGIGPGFTVGVDCHAAVETMRGHTLGRVLYTGSPLPNTGVPGVIGGQSA
;
A
#
# COMPACT_ATOMS: atom_id res chain seq x y z
N MET A 1 -14.83 4.49 -12.59
CA MET A 1 -13.93 4.94 -11.53
C MET A 1 -12.52 4.43 -11.80
N PRO A 2 -11.51 5.28 -11.70
CA PRO A 2 -10.13 4.83 -11.91
C PRO A 2 -9.75 3.76 -10.91
N LEU A 3 -9.05 2.71 -11.39
CA LEU A 3 -8.55 1.63 -10.56
C LEU A 3 -7.19 2.01 -9.99
N ILE A 4 -7.04 1.84 -8.68
CA ILE A 4 -5.76 1.96 -7.97
C ILE A 4 -5.44 0.61 -7.34
N ILE A 5 -4.24 0.12 -7.58
CA ILE A 5 -3.74 -1.08 -6.91
C ILE A 5 -2.76 -0.66 -5.83
N ILE A 6 -2.99 -1.11 -4.61
CA ILE A 6 -2.13 -0.87 -3.45
C ILE A 6 -1.40 -2.17 -3.13
N ARG A 7 -0.08 -2.16 -3.17
CA ARG A 7 0.75 -3.27 -2.71
C ARG A 7 0.93 -3.18 -1.20
N GLY A 8 0.51 -4.22 -0.51
CA GLY A 8 0.39 -4.25 0.94
C GLY A 8 -1.03 -4.03 1.42
N ALA A 9 -1.40 -4.63 2.52
CA ALA A 9 -2.71 -4.49 3.17
C ALA A 9 -2.59 -4.39 4.70
N GLY A 10 -1.44 -3.97 5.20
CA GLY A 10 -1.20 -3.67 6.60
C GLY A 10 -1.89 -2.37 7.05
N ASP A 11 -1.55 -1.87 8.23
CA ASP A 11 -2.20 -0.71 8.82
C ASP A 11 -2.03 0.57 7.99
N ILE A 12 -0.83 0.88 7.52
CA ILE A 12 -0.59 2.08 6.70
C ILE A 12 -1.27 1.95 5.34
N ALA A 13 -1.12 0.81 4.67
CA ALA A 13 -1.80 0.55 3.41
C ALA A 13 -3.32 0.66 3.53
N SER A 14 -3.89 0.16 4.64
CA SER A 14 -5.33 0.24 4.92
C SER A 14 -5.80 1.67 5.14
N GLY A 15 -5.03 2.49 5.82
CA GLY A 15 -5.32 3.92 5.97
C GLY A 15 -5.35 4.65 4.63
N ILE A 16 -4.40 4.35 3.74
CA ILE A 16 -4.36 4.88 2.37
C ILE A 16 -5.58 4.41 1.58
N ALA A 17 -5.90 3.11 1.65
CA ALA A 17 -7.05 2.52 0.96
C ALA A 17 -8.37 3.17 1.38
N LEU A 18 -8.57 3.41 2.67
CA LEU A 18 -9.74 4.10 3.19
C LEU A 18 -9.92 5.48 2.57
N ARG A 19 -8.85 6.27 2.53
CA ARG A 19 -8.89 7.63 1.96
C ARG A 19 -9.19 7.62 0.48
N LEU A 20 -8.53 6.76 -0.28
CA LEU A 20 -8.74 6.66 -1.72
C LEU A 20 -10.13 6.10 -2.05
N HIS A 21 -10.59 5.11 -1.31
CA HIS A 21 -11.94 4.56 -1.48
C HIS A 21 -13.02 5.62 -1.23
N ARG A 22 -12.89 6.40 -0.14
CA ARG A 22 -13.81 7.51 0.17
C ARG A 22 -13.74 8.66 -0.84
N SER A 23 -12.63 8.75 -1.57
CA SER A 23 -12.48 9.70 -2.69
C SER A 23 -13.07 9.18 -4.00
N GLY A 24 -13.64 7.97 -4.00
CA GLY A 24 -14.38 7.41 -5.12
C GLY A 24 -13.54 6.52 -6.06
N TYR A 25 -12.32 6.15 -5.69
CA TYR A 25 -11.52 5.23 -6.51
C TYR A 25 -11.90 3.78 -6.28
N SER A 26 -11.77 2.96 -7.32
CA SER A 26 -11.84 1.50 -7.20
C SER A 26 -10.51 0.98 -6.67
N ILE A 27 -10.53 0.16 -5.61
CA ILE A 27 -9.33 -0.25 -4.87
C ILE A 27 -9.17 -1.76 -4.87
N ILE A 28 -8.00 -2.22 -5.30
CA ILE A 28 -7.50 -3.57 -5.07
C ILE A 28 -6.24 -3.47 -4.21
N MET A 29 -6.18 -4.26 -3.15
CA MET A 29 -4.99 -4.39 -2.32
C MET A 29 -4.39 -5.77 -2.51
N THR A 30 -3.07 -5.88 -2.46
CA THR A 30 -2.37 -7.17 -2.54
C THR A 30 -1.56 -7.40 -1.28
N ASP A 31 -1.45 -8.66 -0.86
CA ASP A 31 -0.62 -9.04 0.28
C ASP A 31 -0.17 -10.50 0.14
N LEU A 32 0.58 -10.97 1.13
CA LEU A 32 0.94 -12.38 1.29
C LEU A 32 -0.30 -13.24 1.52
N PRO A 33 -0.32 -14.50 1.07
CA PRO A 33 -1.42 -15.43 1.38
C PRO A 33 -1.66 -15.61 2.88
N ALA A 34 -0.59 -15.55 3.68
CA ALA A 34 -0.64 -15.53 5.14
C ALA A 34 -0.07 -14.19 5.63
N PRO A 35 -0.90 -13.16 5.81
CA PRO A 35 -0.43 -11.83 6.19
C PRO A 35 0.24 -11.82 7.56
N THR A 36 1.25 -10.96 7.71
CA THR A 36 2.04 -10.80 8.93
C THR A 36 1.65 -9.57 9.75
N SER A 37 0.53 -8.95 9.45
CA SER A 37 0.06 -7.73 10.14
C SER A 37 -0.16 -7.98 11.62
N ILE A 38 0.34 -7.07 12.45
CA ILE A 38 0.23 -7.13 13.91
C ILE A 38 -1.08 -6.48 14.38
N ARG A 39 -1.40 -5.29 13.84
CA ARG A 39 -2.60 -4.53 14.21
C ARG A 39 -3.82 -4.95 13.39
N ARG A 40 -4.25 -6.18 13.58
CA ARG A 40 -5.24 -6.85 12.72
C ARG A 40 -6.57 -6.11 12.61
N THR A 41 -7.01 -5.46 13.67
CA THR A 41 -8.30 -4.74 13.72
C THR A 41 -8.38 -3.52 12.80
N VAL A 42 -7.25 -3.02 12.33
CA VAL A 42 -7.15 -1.87 11.42
C VAL A 42 -6.50 -2.23 10.09
N CYS A 43 -6.36 -3.54 9.80
CA CYS A 43 -5.70 -4.03 8.60
C CYS A 43 -6.68 -4.78 7.70
N PHE A 44 -6.84 -4.34 6.47
CA PHE A 44 -7.63 -5.05 5.47
C PHE A 44 -7.05 -6.41 5.07
N SER A 45 -5.78 -6.67 5.40
CA SER A 45 -5.17 -8.00 5.22
C SER A 45 -5.94 -9.11 5.95
N GLU A 46 -6.69 -8.78 7.01
CA GLU A 46 -7.55 -9.77 7.70
C GLU A 46 -8.61 -10.39 6.79
N ALA A 47 -9.01 -9.72 5.70
CA ALA A 47 -9.90 -10.30 4.70
C ALA A 47 -9.32 -11.58 4.08
N LEU A 48 -7.99 -11.70 3.94
CA LEU A 48 -7.34 -12.90 3.43
C LEU A 48 -7.49 -14.10 4.38
N ARG A 49 -7.59 -13.84 5.68
CA ARG A 49 -7.79 -14.89 6.70
C ARG A 49 -9.25 -15.23 6.92
N LEU A 50 -10.12 -14.22 6.94
CA LEU A 50 -11.51 -14.33 7.37
C LEU A 50 -12.52 -14.34 6.22
N GLY A 51 -12.08 -14.04 4.99
CA GLY A 51 -12.94 -13.86 3.83
C GLY A 51 -13.40 -12.42 3.64
N LEU A 52 -13.66 -11.70 4.71
CA LEU A 52 -13.98 -10.28 4.73
C LEU A 52 -13.54 -9.67 6.06
N CYS A 53 -13.34 -8.36 6.06
CA CYS A 53 -13.15 -7.59 7.29
C CYS A 53 -13.64 -6.16 7.08
N THR A 54 -13.99 -5.51 8.19
CA THR A 54 -14.45 -4.13 8.18
C THR A 54 -13.53 -3.29 9.04
N VAL A 55 -13.03 -2.21 8.48
CA VAL A 55 -12.28 -1.17 9.19
C VAL A 55 -13.10 0.11 9.11
N GLU A 56 -13.43 0.69 10.26
CA GLU A 56 -14.39 1.77 10.36
C GLU A 56 -15.74 1.36 9.73
N ASP A 57 -16.14 1.98 8.63
CA ASP A 57 -17.40 1.72 7.91
C ASP A 57 -17.17 1.06 6.53
N VAL A 58 -15.93 0.68 6.23
CA VAL A 58 -15.54 0.14 4.92
C VAL A 58 -15.22 -1.33 5.04
N THR A 59 -15.85 -2.14 4.19
CA THR A 59 -15.64 -3.58 4.14
C THR A 59 -14.72 -3.95 2.98
N ALA A 60 -13.69 -4.73 3.28
CA ALA A 60 -12.84 -5.38 2.30
C ALA A 60 -13.19 -6.86 2.19
N VAL A 61 -13.09 -7.39 0.99
CA VAL A 61 -13.47 -8.77 0.67
C VAL A 61 -12.27 -9.47 0.02
N ARG A 62 -12.02 -10.71 0.44
CA ARG A 62 -11.01 -11.54 -0.21
C ARG A 62 -11.44 -11.86 -1.64
N ALA A 63 -10.54 -11.61 -2.57
CA ALA A 63 -10.72 -12.00 -3.96
C ALA A 63 -10.11 -13.37 -4.24
N ASP A 64 -10.79 -14.16 -5.07
CA ASP A 64 -10.34 -15.51 -5.46
C ASP A 64 -9.37 -15.48 -6.65
N GLY A 65 -9.20 -14.34 -7.29
CA GLY A 65 -8.32 -14.13 -8.43
C GLY A 65 -8.46 -12.72 -8.97
N THR A 66 -7.68 -12.41 -10.00
CA THR A 66 -7.59 -11.06 -10.57
C THR A 66 -8.94 -10.56 -11.11
N GLU A 67 -9.67 -11.39 -11.84
CA GLU A 67 -10.98 -11.03 -12.40
C GLU A 67 -12.01 -10.78 -11.29
N ASN A 68 -12.03 -11.62 -10.28
CA ASN A 68 -12.90 -11.44 -9.12
C ASN A 68 -12.54 -10.17 -8.34
N ALA A 69 -11.24 -9.89 -8.18
CA ALA A 69 -10.78 -8.65 -7.55
C ALA A 69 -11.29 -7.40 -8.28
N LEU A 70 -11.19 -7.40 -9.61
CA LEU A 70 -11.71 -6.30 -10.43
C LEU A 70 -13.21 -6.13 -10.25
N SER A 71 -13.96 -7.22 -10.35
CA SER A 71 -15.43 -7.21 -10.17
C SER A 71 -15.85 -6.66 -8.80
N LEU A 72 -15.16 -7.04 -7.73
CA LEU A 72 -15.41 -6.52 -6.38
C LEU A 72 -15.13 -5.02 -6.31
N ALA A 73 -14.00 -4.58 -6.86
CA ALA A 73 -13.61 -3.18 -6.85
C ALA A 73 -14.59 -2.30 -7.65
N GLU A 74 -15.07 -2.78 -8.80
CA GLU A 74 -16.05 -2.09 -9.62
C GLU A 74 -17.42 -1.95 -8.94
N ARG A 75 -17.76 -2.87 -8.04
CA ARG A 75 -18.98 -2.78 -7.21
C ARG A 75 -18.82 -1.88 -5.98
N GLY A 76 -17.68 -1.20 -5.84
CA GLY A 76 -17.43 -0.29 -4.73
C GLY A 76 -16.94 -0.97 -3.44
N GLN A 77 -16.51 -2.22 -3.50
CA GLN A 77 -15.87 -2.90 -2.39
C GLN A 77 -14.35 -2.80 -2.52
N ILE A 78 -13.64 -2.82 -1.41
CA ILE A 78 -12.19 -3.00 -1.44
C ILE A 78 -11.92 -4.51 -1.62
N ALA A 79 -11.22 -4.88 -2.69
CA ALA A 79 -10.80 -6.25 -2.91
C ALA A 79 -9.41 -6.48 -2.34
N VAL A 80 -9.19 -7.59 -1.65
CA VAL A 80 -7.87 -8.01 -1.16
C VAL A 80 -7.49 -9.31 -1.82
N LEU A 81 -6.36 -9.31 -2.52
CA LEU A 81 -5.87 -10.42 -3.33
C LEU A 81 -4.53 -10.94 -2.77
N ALA A 82 -4.41 -12.24 -2.63
CA ALA A 82 -3.13 -12.89 -2.32
C ALA A 82 -2.23 -12.89 -3.56
N ASP A 83 -1.47 -11.83 -3.73
CA ASP A 83 -0.59 -11.60 -4.87
C ASP A 83 0.64 -10.78 -4.43
N PRO A 84 1.58 -11.39 -3.69
CA PRO A 84 2.73 -10.67 -3.14
C PRO A 84 3.65 -10.08 -4.21
N GLU A 85 3.65 -10.64 -5.40
CA GLU A 85 4.47 -10.17 -6.52
C GLU A 85 3.80 -9.06 -7.34
N GLY A 86 2.50 -8.80 -7.11
CA GLY A 86 1.77 -7.77 -7.84
C GLY A 86 1.51 -8.13 -9.32
N ARG A 87 1.31 -9.40 -9.62
CA ARG A 87 1.06 -9.87 -11.00
C ARG A 87 -0.20 -9.27 -11.61
N CYS A 88 -1.21 -8.99 -10.78
CA CYS A 88 -2.46 -8.37 -11.20
C CYS A 88 -2.25 -6.96 -11.80
N ILE A 89 -1.17 -6.27 -11.48
CA ILE A 89 -0.85 -4.94 -12.03
C ILE A 89 -0.72 -4.98 -13.54
N HIS A 90 0.05 -5.94 -14.06
CA HIS A 90 0.25 -6.09 -15.50
C HIS A 90 -1.01 -6.56 -16.24
N GLN A 91 -1.85 -7.34 -15.56
CA GLN A 91 -3.10 -7.85 -16.12
C GLN A 91 -4.18 -6.75 -16.19
N LEU A 92 -4.31 -5.95 -15.14
CA LEU A 92 -5.39 -4.97 -15.00
C LEU A 92 -5.04 -3.57 -15.47
N ARG A 93 -3.76 -3.24 -15.58
CA ARG A 93 -3.27 -1.91 -16.01
C ARG A 93 -3.97 -0.77 -15.26
N PRO A 94 -3.76 -0.64 -13.95
CA PRO A 94 -4.43 0.37 -13.15
C PRO A 94 -3.99 1.79 -13.54
N ALA A 95 -4.79 2.78 -13.16
CA ALA A 95 -4.43 4.19 -13.30
C ALA A 95 -3.26 4.61 -12.39
N ALA A 96 -3.15 3.95 -11.22
CA ALA A 96 -2.06 4.19 -10.29
C ALA A 96 -1.72 2.91 -9.51
N VAL A 97 -0.45 2.86 -9.09
CA VAL A 97 0.06 1.87 -8.14
C VAL A 97 0.62 2.61 -6.93
N VAL A 98 0.24 2.18 -5.74
CA VAL A 98 0.80 2.65 -4.48
C VAL A 98 1.50 1.47 -3.81
N ASP A 99 2.80 1.56 -3.63
CA ASP A 99 3.54 0.55 -2.88
C ASP A 99 3.61 0.95 -1.42
N ALA A 100 2.80 0.29 -0.61
CA ALA A 100 2.70 0.49 0.83
C ALA A 100 3.02 -0.80 1.61
N ILE A 101 3.92 -1.63 1.07
CA ILE A 101 4.41 -2.85 1.73
C ILE A 101 5.24 -2.48 2.96
N LEU A 102 6.00 -1.39 2.90
CA LEU A 102 6.90 -0.92 3.97
C LEU A 102 7.98 -1.94 4.35
N ALA A 103 8.53 -2.59 3.35
CA ALA A 103 9.59 -3.58 3.52
C ALA A 103 10.99 -2.97 3.71
N LYS A 104 11.10 -1.65 3.81
CA LYS A 104 12.35 -0.87 3.91
C LYS A 104 13.22 -0.95 2.66
N ARG A 105 12.78 -1.66 1.64
CA ARG A 105 13.40 -1.78 0.32
C ARG A 105 12.33 -1.99 -0.73
N ASN A 106 12.64 -1.69 -1.97
CA ASN A 106 11.75 -1.97 -3.08
C ASN A 106 11.73 -3.46 -3.41
N LEU A 107 10.56 -4.08 -3.40
CA LEU A 107 10.32 -5.49 -3.73
C LEU A 107 9.75 -5.66 -5.13
N GLY A 108 10.27 -4.94 -6.11
CA GLY A 108 9.94 -5.11 -7.52
C GLY A 108 8.94 -4.12 -8.10
N THR A 109 8.59 -3.06 -7.38
CA THR A 109 7.79 -1.97 -7.95
C THR A 109 8.62 -1.16 -8.94
N ALA A 110 8.08 -0.94 -10.13
CA ALA A 110 8.73 -0.18 -11.20
C ALA A 110 7.92 1.06 -11.56
N ILE A 111 8.62 2.12 -11.95
CA ILE A 111 7.97 3.36 -12.40
C ILE A 111 7.05 3.16 -13.60
N THR A 112 7.25 2.07 -14.35
CA THR A 112 6.46 1.69 -15.52
C THR A 112 5.21 0.87 -15.19
N ASP A 113 4.98 0.54 -13.94
CA ASP A 113 3.85 -0.30 -13.51
C ASP A 113 2.49 0.37 -13.75
N ALA A 114 2.45 1.69 -13.74
CA ALA A 114 1.25 2.49 -14.01
C ALA A 114 1.63 3.91 -14.44
N PRO A 115 0.69 4.70 -14.97
CA PRO A 115 0.91 6.13 -15.24
C PRO A 115 1.32 6.94 -14.00
N VAL A 116 0.86 6.52 -12.82
CA VAL A 116 1.26 7.09 -11.52
C VAL A 116 1.70 5.97 -10.60
N VAL A 117 2.93 6.04 -10.12
CA VAL A 117 3.49 5.09 -9.16
C VAL A 117 4.00 5.86 -7.96
N ILE A 118 3.50 5.51 -6.78
CA ILE A 118 3.83 6.18 -5.52
C ILE A 118 4.43 5.15 -4.55
N GLY A 119 5.62 5.44 -4.03
CA GLY A 119 6.27 4.62 -3.01
C GLY A 119 6.05 5.21 -1.61
N ILE A 120 5.69 4.37 -0.66
CA ILE A 120 5.48 4.76 0.73
C ILE A 120 6.66 4.27 1.57
N GLY A 121 7.40 5.19 2.14
CA GLY A 121 8.55 4.89 3.00
C GLY A 121 9.86 4.66 2.25
N PRO A 122 10.90 4.20 2.96
CA PRO A 122 12.23 4.03 2.40
C PRO A 122 12.31 2.89 1.38
N GLY A 123 13.28 2.95 0.51
CA GLY A 123 13.55 1.96 -0.54
C GLY A 123 13.19 2.41 -1.94
N PHE A 124 12.59 3.60 -2.08
CA PHE A 124 12.20 4.17 -3.37
C PHE A 124 13.02 5.41 -3.71
N THR A 125 13.37 5.55 -4.98
CA THR A 125 14.00 6.77 -5.52
C THR A 125 13.08 7.37 -6.57
N VAL A 126 12.63 8.60 -6.35
CA VAL A 126 11.76 9.31 -7.29
C VAL A 126 12.48 9.53 -8.62
N GLY A 127 11.79 9.26 -9.71
CA GLY A 127 12.34 9.30 -11.06
C GLY A 127 13.02 7.99 -11.51
N VAL A 128 13.23 7.04 -10.60
CA VAL A 128 13.80 5.70 -10.88
C VAL A 128 12.74 4.62 -10.66
N ASP A 129 12.20 4.54 -9.45
CA ASP A 129 11.24 3.50 -9.06
C ASP A 129 9.79 3.99 -9.06
N CYS A 130 9.58 5.28 -8.89
CA CYS A 130 8.28 5.89 -8.69
C CYS A 130 8.25 7.35 -9.17
N HIS A 131 7.05 7.90 -9.31
CA HIS A 131 6.85 9.31 -9.68
C HIS A 131 6.83 10.23 -8.46
N ALA A 132 6.43 9.71 -7.31
CA ALA A 132 6.45 10.39 -6.02
C ALA A 132 6.67 9.37 -4.90
N ALA A 133 7.18 9.83 -3.78
CA ALA A 133 7.34 9.02 -2.58
C ALA A 133 6.83 9.77 -1.36
N VAL A 134 6.40 9.05 -0.34
CA VAL A 134 5.88 9.64 0.90
C VAL A 134 6.78 9.25 2.06
N GLU A 135 7.22 10.26 2.82
CA GLU A 135 8.06 10.08 4.01
C GLU A 135 7.26 9.44 5.14
N THR A 136 7.82 8.38 5.73
CA THR A 136 7.20 7.67 6.87
C THR A 136 8.01 7.76 8.14
N MET A 137 9.18 8.38 8.12
CA MET A 137 9.98 8.58 9.33
C MET A 137 9.22 9.49 10.30
N ARG A 138 9.10 9.07 11.55
CA ARG A 138 8.49 9.87 12.61
C ARG A 138 9.26 11.16 12.80
N GLY A 139 8.54 12.28 12.94
CA GLY A 139 9.12 13.60 13.10
C GLY A 139 8.42 14.64 12.24
N HIS A 140 9.08 15.77 12.02
CA HIS A 140 8.50 16.92 11.33
C HIS A 140 8.21 16.70 9.84
N THR A 141 8.85 15.73 9.22
CA THR A 141 8.68 15.44 7.79
C THR A 141 7.76 14.26 7.51
N LEU A 142 7.18 13.65 8.54
CA LEU A 142 6.23 12.54 8.37
C LEU A 142 5.07 12.94 7.46
N GLY A 143 4.83 12.11 6.43
CA GLY A 143 3.76 12.33 5.46
C GLY A 143 4.12 13.32 4.34
N ARG A 144 5.34 13.87 4.33
CA ARG A 144 5.78 14.74 3.24
C ARG A 144 5.80 13.96 1.93
N VAL A 145 5.24 14.55 0.89
CA VAL A 145 5.32 14.01 -0.47
C VAL A 145 6.59 14.53 -1.13
N LEU A 146 7.42 13.60 -1.59
CA LEU A 146 8.67 13.88 -2.28
C LEU A 146 8.46 13.72 -3.79
N TYR A 147 8.89 14.73 -4.55
CA TYR A 147 8.90 14.70 -6.01
C TYR A 147 10.33 14.57 -6.56
N THR A 148 11.31 14.51 -5.69
CA THR A 148 12.73 14.25 -5.99
C THR A 148 13.35 13.51 -4.81
N GLY A 149 14.41 12.74 -5.06
CA GLY A 149 15.16 12.05 -4.02
C GLY A 149 14.46 10.81 -3.49
N SER A 150 14.72 10.49 -2.24
CA SER A 150 14.25 9.27 -1.56
C SER A 150 13.80 9.59 -0.14
N PRO A 151 12.81 8.88 0.40
CA PRO A 151 12.51 8.90 1.83
C PRO A 151 13.73 8.48 2.66
N LEU A 152 13.79 8.97 3.89
CA LEU A 152 14.90 8.68 4.80
C LEU A 152 14.98 7.18 5.10
N PRO A 153 16.18 6.58 5.06
CA PRO A 153 16.33 5.16 5.34
C PRO A 153 15.98 4.85 6.79
N ASN A 154 15.33 3.71 7.00
CA ASN A 154 15.07 3.21 8.35
C ASN A 154 16.32 2.43 8.81
N THR A 155 17.05 3.00 9.75
CA THR A 155 18.28 2.40 10.28
C THR A 155 18.02 1.33 11.33
N GLY A 156 16.78 1.23 11.87
CA GLY A 156 16.46 0.39 13.01
C GLY A 156 17.08 0.88 14.34
N VAL A 157 17.73 2.03 14.31
CA VAL A 157 18.31 2.66 15.51
C VAL A 157 17.29 3.65 16.06
N PRO A 158 16.96 3.58 17.37
CA PRO A 158 16.09 4.56 18.00
C PRO A 158 16.66 5.97 17.85
N GLY A 159 15.78 6.95 17.65
CA GLY A 159 16.17 8.35 17.59
C GLY A 159 16.80 8.83 18.89
N VAL A 160 17.67 9.82 18.79
CA VAL A 160 18.28 10.47 19.98
C VAL A 160 17.21 11.29 20.68
N ILE A 161 16.99 11.00 21.97
CA ILE A 161 16.09 11.76 22.83
C ILE A 161 16.92 12.42 23.94
N GLY A 162 16.83 13.74 24.05
CA GLY A 162 17.56 14.49 25.09
C GLY A 162 19.08 14.35 25.02
N GLY A 163 19.65 14.16 23.82
CA GLY A 163 21.09 14.01 23.62
C GLY A 163 21.65 12.61 23.96
N GLN A 164 20.78 11.65 24.26
CA GLN A 164 21.16 10.24 24.53
C GLN A 164 20.52 9.34 23.48
N SER A 165 21.33 8.43 22.93
CA SER A 165 20.84 7.30 22.13
C SER A 165 20.38 6.20 23.08
N ALA A 166 19.23 5.62 22.81
CA ALA A 166 18.76 4.44 23.55
C ALA A 166 19.57 3.20 23.17
#